data_66fc64c1e5f6dc5b335d576d659092a1
#
_entry.id   66fc64c1e5f6dc5b335d576d659092a1
#
_cell.length_a   1.000
_cell.length_b   1.000
_cell.length_c   1.000
_cell.angle_alpha   90.00
_cell.angle_beta   90.00
_cell.angle_gamma   90.00
#
_symmetry.space_group_name_H-M   'P 1'
#
loop_
_entity.id
_entity.type
_entity.pdbx_description
1 polymer ?
#
loop_
_entity_poly.entity_id
_entity_poly.type
_entity_poly.pdbx_seq_one_letter_code
_entity_poly.pdbx_strand_id
1 'polypeptide(L)'
;MAVKDFSLATLFGRLERLIARDHAGVAPAGRTIVRVRATSRERAVVLLHGMSASPSQFERLAHDLYERGYNVLVPRLPRHGHADPLSPALERLRSDELCEAVVDYVEIARELGERVTVAGFSMGGLLTAWAAQRFAIDRAVPIAPFFGISWIPNRLMGPVAERLLRVPNRFHWWNPILRERRSSATGYPRYATHALAHAYRIAQELFDEARENAPAARHVTLVANAMEVAVNNFAIRKLHDIWRRHVPETVELSVLTGLPLSHDIVSPLRWRLAGRAHPHLLDAIDPPQPVETAYSL
;
A
#
# COMPACT_ATOMS: atom_id res chain seq x y z
N MET A 1 -6.47 -19.11 -25.22
CA MET A 1 -5.68 -18.68 -24.03
C MET A 1 -5.56 -19.90 -23.13
N ALA A 2 -4.38 -20.49 -23.00
CA ALA A 2 -4.17 -21.66 -22.16
C ALA A 2 -4.43 -21.30 -20.68
N VAL A 3 -5.37 -21.97 -20.05
CA VAL A 3 -5.53 -21.97 -18.59
C VAL A 3 -4.21 -22.53 -18.05
N LYS A 4 -3.38 -21.67 -17.43
CA LYS A 4 -2.20 -22.14 -16.70
C LYS A 4 -2.71 -23.14 -15.64
N ASP A 5 -2.30 -24.39 -15.77
CA ASP A 5 -2.59 -25.41 -14.77
C ASP A 5 -2.16 -24.88 -13.39
N PHE A 6 -3.18 -24.62 -12.59
CA PHE A 6 -2.98 -24.15 -11.23
C PHE A 6 -2.53 -25.33 -10.37
N SER A 7 -1.28 -25.29 -9.96
CA SER A 7 -0.76 -26.22 -8.95
C SER A 7 -0.84 -25.58 -7.56
N LEU A 8 -1.70 -26.12 -6.68
CA LEU A 8 -1.72 -25.78 -5.26
C LEU A 8 -0.30 -25.86 -4.66
N ALA A 9 0.52 -26.77 -5.12
CA ALA A 9 1.92 -26.89 -4.73
C ALA A 9 2.74 -25.62 -5.06
N THR A 10 2.47 -24.97 -6.18
CA THR A 10 3.15 -23.71 -6.57
C THR A 10 2.75 -22.56 -5.65
N LEU A 11 1.45 -22.40 -5.36
CA LEU A 11 0.95 -21.41 -4.42
C LEU A 11 1.56 -21.61 -3.03
N PHE A 12 1.45 -22.84 -2.49
CA PHE A 12 2.01 -23.15 -1.17
C PHE A 12 3.52 -22.88 -1.13
N GLY A 13 4.27 -23.26 -2.17
CA GLY A 13 5.70 -22.99 -2.25
C GLY A 13 6.04 -21.49 -2.30
N ARG A 14 5.22 -20.64 -2.93
CA ARG A 14 5.41 -19.18 -2.92
C ARG A 14 5.08 -18.57 -1.55
N LEU A 15 3.96 -18.97 -0.94
CA LEU A 15 3.56 -18.52 0.40
C LEU A 15 4.58 -18.98 1.45
N GLU A 16 5.06 -20.21 1.40
CA GLU A 16 6.10 -20.72 2.29
C GLU A 16 7.39 -19.91 2.18
N ARG A 17 7.85 -19.59 0.96
CA ARG A 17 9.03 -18.72 0.77
C ARG A 17 8.80 -17.33 1.31
N LEU A 18 7.60 -16.77 1.17
CA LEU A 18 7.26 -15.45 1.70
C LEU A 18 7.28 -15.48 3.24
N ILE A 19 6.63 -16.46 3.85
CA ILE A 19 6.58 -16.66 5.31
C ILE A 19 7.97 -17.01 5.88
N ALA A 20 8.77 -17.77 5.16
CA ALA A 20 10.14 -18.11 5.57
C ALA A 20 11.06 -16.87 5.68
N ARG A 21 10.71 -15.77 5.04
CA ARG A 21 11.39 -14.46 5.26
C ARG A 21 11.13 -13.89 6.65
N ASP A 22 10.08 -14.36 7.37
CA ASP A 22 9.71 -13.97 8.73
C ASP A 22 10.47 -14.79 9.77
N HIS A 23 11.78 -14.61 9.80
CA HIS A 23 12.70 -15.31 10.70
C HIS A 23 12.68 -14.76 12.15
N ALA A 24 13.51 -15.31 13.03
CA ALA A 24 13.58 -14.94 14.46
C ALA A 24 13.90 -13.45 14.73
N GLY A 25 14.52 -12.74 13.76
CA GLY A 25 14.79 -11.30 13.87
C GLY A 25 13.62 -10.39 13.48
N VAL A 26 12.45 -10.95 13.16
CA VAL A 26 11.23 -10.21 12.84
C VAL A 26 10.32 -10.13 14.05
N ALA A 27 9.85 -8.93 14.39
CA ALA A 27 8.89 -8.73 15.47
C ALA A 27 7.56 -9.46 15.16
N PRO A 28 6.80 -9.93 16.16
CA PRO A 28 5.49 -10.55 15.92
C PRO A 28 4.57 -9.69 15.04
N ALA A 29 4.47 -8.40 15.33
CA ALA A 29 3.71 -7.43 14.54
C ALA A 29 4.26 -7.21 13.12
N GLY A 30 5.53 -7.57 12.89
CA GLY A 30 6.23 -7.46 11.60
C GLY A 30 5.99 -8.61 10.66
N ARG A 31 5.39 -9.71 11.12
CA ARG A 31 5.19 -10.91 10.31
C ARG A 31 4.10 -10.72 9.26
N THR A 32 4.30 -11.33 8.12
CA THR A 32 3.30 -11.42 7.05
C THR A 32 2.01 -12.03 7.56
N ILE A 33 0.87 -11.42 7.25
CA ILE A 33 -0.45 -11.95 7.57
C ILE A 33 -1.02 -12.61 6.31
N VAL A 34 -1.39 -13.88 6.46
CA VAL A 34 -2.06 -14.66 5.41
C VAL A 34 -3.35 -15.23 5.98
N ARG A 35 -4.47 -14.96 5.31
CA ARG A 35 -5.78 -15.53 5.65
C ARG A 35 -6.41 -16.09 4.37
N VAL A 36 -6.43 -17.40 4.25
CA VAL A 36 -6.90 -18.11 3.05
C VAL A 36 -8.08 -19.00 3.39
N ARG A 37 -9.11 -18.95 2.54
CA ARG A 37 -10.26 -19.84 2.58
C ARG A 37 -9.99 -21.07 1.71
N ALA A 38 -10.14 -22.24 2.29
CA ALA A 38 -9.91 -23.49 1.56
C ALA A 38 -10.93 -23.71 0.42
N THR A 39 -12.12 -23.10 0.51
CA THR A 39 -13.26 -23.38 -0.35
C THR A 39 -13.58 -22.27 -1.36
N SER A 40 -12.94 -21.12 -1.30
CA SER A 40 -13.22 -20.00 -2.20
C SER A 40 -11.95 -19.34 -2.72
N ARG A 41 -11.90 -19.19 -4.04
CA ARG A 41 -10.84 -18.47 -4.78
C ARG A 41 -11.42 -17.35 -5.64
N GLU A 42 -12.56 -16.81 -5.24
CA GLU A 42 -13.22 -15.78 -6.00
C GLU A 42 -12.51 -14.44 -5.88
N ARG A 43 -12.14 -14.04 -4.68
CA ARG A 43 -11.58 -12.71 -4.39
C ARG A 43 -10.30 -12.78 -3.55
N ALA A 44 -9.27 -12.08 -3.97
CA ALA A 44 -8.05 -11.90 -3.21
C ALA A 44 -7.73 -10.41 -3.01
N VAL A 45 -7.14 -10.07 -1.87
CA VAL A 45 -6.66 -8.73 -1.58
C VAL A 45 -5.25 -8.74 -1.04
N VAL A 46 -4.40 -7.85 -1.59
CA VAL A 46 -3.08 -7.52 -1.04
C VAL A 46 -3.16 -6.18 -0.34
N LEU A 47 -2.67 -6.12 0.91
CA LEU A 47 -2.64 -4.90 1.71
C LEU A 47 -1.19 -4.49 1.99
N LEU A 48 -0.76 -3.35 1.47
CA LEU A 48 0.63 -2.87 1.53
C LEU A 48 0.79 -1.76 2.57
N HIS A 49 1.56 -2.01 3.61
CA HIS A 49 1.76 -1.08 4.72
C HIS A 49 2.66 0.12 4.35
N GLY A 50 2.65 1.16 5.21
CA GLY A 50 3.44 2.38 5.03
C GLY A 50 4.92 2.21 5.35
N MET A 51 5.72 3.25 5.01
CA MET A 51 7.13 3.31 5.37
C MET A 51 7.29 3.25 6.89
N SER A 52 8.28 2.50 7.36
CA SER A 52 8.56 2.22 8.77
C SER A 52 7.44 1.51 9.55
N ALA A 53 6.30 1.20 8.92
CA ALA A 53 5.24 0.40 9.50
C ALA A 53 5.47 -1.11 9.32
N SER A 54 4.46 -1.92 9.55
CA SER A 54 4.51 -3.38 9.44
C SER A 54 3.12 -3.93 9.07
N PRO A 55 2.98 -5.23 8.73
CA PRO A 55 1.70 -5.83 8.37
C PRO A 55 0.58 -5.61 9.39
N SER A 56 0.88 -5.55 10.69
CA SER A 56 -0.11 -5.28 11.73
C SER A 56 -0.83 -3.93 11.58
N GLN A 57 -0.32 -3.00 10.76
CA GLN A 57 -1.02 -1.77 10.41
C GLN A 57 -2.39 -2.05 9.76
N PHE A 58 -2.48 -3.13 9.01
CA PHE A 58 -3.71 -3.55 8.31
C PHE A 58 -4.49 -4.66 9.01
N GLU A 59 -4.12 -5.07 10.22
CA GLU A 59 -4.70 -6.23 10.90
C GLU A 59 -6.24 -6.19 10.96
N ARG A 60 -6.82 -5.03 11.28
CA ARG A 60 -8.27 -4.86 11.35
C ARG A 60 -8.93 -4.96 9.98
N LEU A 61 -8.42 -4.23 8.97
CA LEU A 61 -8.93 -4.31 7.59
C LEU A 61 -8.78 -5.73 7.03
N ALA A 62 -7.67 -6.39 7.30
CA ALA A 62 -7.42 -7.77 6.89
C ALA A 62 -8.44 -8.75 7.49
N HIS A 63 -8.82 -8.55 8.78
CA HIS A 63 -9.85 -9.34 9.42
C HIS A 63 -11.22 -9.11 8.75
N ASP A 64 -11.63 -7.87 8.62
CA ASP A 64 -12.96 -7.53 8.13
C ASP A 64 -13.14 -7.91 6.65
N LEU A 65 -12.08 -7.79 5.81
CA LEU A 65 -12.09 -8.26 4.43
C LEU A 65 -12.13 -9.80 4.35
N TYR A 66 -11.42 -10.49 5.24
CA TYR A 66 -11.54 -11.95 5.34
C TYR A 66 -12.96 -12.37 5.69
N GLU A 67 -13.61 -11.71 6.66
CA GLU A 67 -15.01 -11.99 6.99
C GLU A 67 -15.98 -11.73 5.82
N ARG A 68 -15.64 -10.75 4.95
CA ARG A 68 -16.36 -10.49 3.70
C ARG A 68 -16.06 -11.46 2.55
N GLY A 69 -15.26 -12.51 2.79
CA GLY A 69 -15.00 -13.58 1.82
C GLY A 69 -13.74 -13.41 0.96
N TYR A 70 -12.85 -12.47 1.28
CA TYR A 70 -11.57 -12.35 0.59
C TYR A 70 -10.55 -13.35 1.12
N ASN A 71 -9.69 -13.83 0.24
CA ASN A 71 -8.38 -14.32 0.60
C ASN A 71 -7.46 -13.12 0.79
N VAL A 72 -6.76 -13.02 1.93
CA VAL A 72 -6.05 -11.82 2.33
C VAL A 72 -4.57 -12.09 2.47
N LEU A 73 -3.75 -11.24 1.84
CA LEU A 73 -2.30 -11.20 1.97
C LEU A 73 -1.88 -9.81 2.45
N VAL A 74 -1.25 -9.73 3.64
CA VAL A 74 -0.59 -8.52 4.12
C VAL A 74 0.90 -8.83 4.23
N PRO A 75 1.66 -8.64 3.17
CA PRO A 75 3.07 -9.02 3.15
C PRO A 75 3.90 -8.03 3.95
N ARG A 76 4.98 -8.52 4.56
CA ARG A 76 6.03 -7.69 5.10
C ARG A 76 6.87 -7.11 3.95
N LEU A 77 6.86 -5.81 3.80
CA LEU A 77 7.70 -5.12 2.81
C LEU A 77 9.19 -5.32 3.11
N PRO A 78 10.06 -5.31 2.09
CA PRO A 78 11.51 -5.42 2.27
C PRO A 78 12.05 -4.46 3.33
N ARG A 79 13.00 -4.92 4.15
CA ARG A 79 13.67 -4.14 5.20
C ARG A 79 12.78 -3.66 6.36
N HIS A 80 11.51 -4.07 6.42
CA HIS A 80 10.58 -3.71 7.49
C HIS A 80 10.38 -4.85 8.51
N GLY A 81 9.73 -4.54 9.63
CA GLY A 81 9.27 -5.52 10.60
C GLY A 81 10.33 -6.15 11.50
N HIS A 82 11.57 -5.66 11.52
CA HIS A 82 12.61 -6.19 12.42
C HIS A 82 12.26 -5.97 13.89
N ALA A 83 12.69 -6.90 14.75
CA ALA A 83 12.46 -6.86 16.20
C ALA A 83 13.17 -5.68 16.88
N ASP A 84 14.34 -5.28 16.38
CA ASP A 84 14.99 -4.05 16.83
C ASP A 84 14.30 -2.83 16.20
N PRO A 85 13.61 -1.99 17.00
CA PRO A 85 12.93 -0.80 16.49
C PRO A 85 13.90 0.28 15.97
N LEU A 86 15.17 0.18 16.30
CA LEU A 86 16.22 1.08 15.83
C LEU A 86 17.07 0.46 14.72
N SER A 87 16.64 -0.66 14.16
CA SER A 87 17.32 -1.31 13.04
C SER A 87 17.70 -0.31 11.94
N PRO A 88 18.93 -0.37 11.40
CA PRO A 88 19.34 0.45 10.27
C PRO A 88 18.84 -0.09 8.92
N ALA A 89 18.06 -1.17 8.89
CA ALA A 89 17.70 -1.88 7.67
C ALA A 89 17.08 -0.98 6.59
N LEU A 90 16.29 0.04 6.97
CA LEU A 90 15.67 0.98 6.03
C LEU A 90 16.68 1.83 5.24
N GLU A 91 17.92 2.01 5.70
CA GLU A 91 18.91 2.75 4.92
C GLU A 91 19.30 2.05 3.61
N ARG A 92 19.10 0.71 3.58
CA ARG A 92 19.43 -0.15 2.44
C ARG A 92 18.21 -0.44 1.55
N LEU A 93 17.04 0.13 1.88
CA LEU A 93 15.84 -0.06 1.08
C LEU A 93 16.02 0.58 -0.30
N ARG A 94 15.66 -0.15 -1.37
CA ARG A 94 15.82 0.27 -2.75
C ARG A 94 14.49 0.21 -3.51
N SER A 95 14.38 1.03 -4.55
CA SER A 95 13.20 1.07 -5.42
C SER A 95 12.98 -0.26 -6.15
N ASP A 96 14.03 -0.84 -6.71
CA ASP A 96 14.00 -2.12 -7.40
C ASP A 96 13.49 -3.24 -6.46
N GLU A 97 14.03 -3.36 -5.25
CA GLU A 97 13.62 -4.34 -4.24
C GLU A 97 12.13 -4.21 -3.86
N LEU A 98 11.61 -2.98 -3.78
CA LEU A 98 10.19 -2.73 -3.52
C LEU A 98 9.30 -3.15 -4.69
N CYS A 99 9.69 -2.79 -5.91
CA CYS A 99 8.93 -3.12 -7.12
C CYS A 99 8.90 -4.63 -7.37
N GLU A 100 10.05 -5.32 -7.25
CA GLU A 100 10.13 -6.77 -7.36
C GLU A 100 9.24 -7.48 -6.33
N ALA A 101 9.24 -7.00 -5.09
CA ALA A 101 8.37 -7.55 -4.06
C ALA A 101 6.88 -7.39 -4.43
N VAL A 102 6.47 -6.26 -4.99
CA VAL A 102 5.07 -6.05 -5.43
C VAL A 102 4.70 -6.99 -6.58
N VAL A 103 5.62 -7.25 -7.53
CA VAL A 103 5.41 -8.26 -8.58
C VAL A 103 5.08 -9.61 -7.94
N ASP A 104 5.92 -10.08 -7.00
CA ASP A 104 5.70 -11.34 -6.29
C ASP A 104 4.33 -11.37 -5.58
N TYR A 105 3.95 -10.26 -4.91
CA TYR A 105 2.69 -10.20 -4.16
C TYR A 105 1.46 -10.23 -5.07
N VAL A 106 1.51 -9.57 -6.22
CA VAL A 106 0.43 -9.61 -7.22
C VAL A 106 0.30 -11.01 -7.82
N GLU A 107 1.41 -11.68 -8.11
CA GLU A 107 1.38 -13.05 -8.61
C GLU A 107 0.81 -14.04 -7.58
N ILE A 108 1.18 -13.91 -6.30
CA ILE A 108 0.56 -14.69 -5.22
C ILE A 108 -0.94 -14.40 -5.13
N ALA A 109 -1.35 -13.14 -5.23
CA ALA A 109 -2.76 -12.77 -5.16
C ALA A 109 -3.59 -13.36 -6.31
N ARG A 110 -3.04 -13.45 -7.52
CA ARG A 110 -3.66 -14.11 -8.68
C ARG A 110 -3.84 -15.62 -8.48
N GLU A 111 -2.96 -16.21 -7.68
CA GLU A 111 -3.13 -17.61 -7.28
C GLU A 111 -4.14 -17.77 -6.14
N LEU A 112 -4.35 -16.73 -5.32
CA LEU A 112 -5.32 -16.73 -4.21
C LEU A 112 -6.74 -16.38 -4.65
N GLY A 113 -6.93 -15.68 -5.76
CA GLY A 113 -8.25 -15.27 -6.22
C GLY A 113 -8.31 -14.89 -7.70
N GLU A 114 -9.47 -15.09 -8.29
CA GLU A 114 -9.75 -14.71 -9.69
C GLU A 114 -9.86 -13.20 -9.85
N ARG A 115 -10.47 -12.53 -8.87
CA ARG A 115 -10.52 -11.07 -8.78
C ARG A 115 -9.53 -10.57 -7.75
N VAL A 116 -8.58 -9.77 -8.20
CA VAL A 116 -7.48 -9.27 -7.37
C VAL A 116 -7.65 -7.78 -7.09
N THR A 117 -7.70 -7.46 -5.81
CA THR A 117 -7.60 -6.09 -5.30
C THR A 117 -6.24 -5.85 -4.66
N VAL A 118 -5.61 -4.71 -4.96
CA VAL A 118 -4.42 -4.25 -4.24
C VAL A 118 -4.77 -2.94 -3.55
N ALA A 119 -4.56 -2.86 -2.25
CA ALA A 119 -4.73 -1.63 -1.48
C ALA A 119 -3.49 -1.37 -0.63
N GLY A 120 -3.18 -0.13 -0.37
CA GLY A 120 -2.00 0.18 0.43
C GLY A 120 -1.99 1.62 0.91
N PHE A 121 -1.25 1.86 1.98
CA PHE A 121 -1.20 3.13 2.67
C PHE A 121 0.16 3.80 2.52
N SER A 122 0.18 5.12 2.26
CA SER A 122 1.42 5.92 2.21
C SER A 122 2.43 5.35 1.20
N MET A 123 3.58 4.84 1.60
CA MET A 123 4.50 4.11 0.72
C MET A 123 3.82 2.88 0.09
N GLY A 124 3.03 2.12 0.85
CA GLY A 124 2.19 1.05 0.30
C GLY A 124 1.16 1.58 -0.69
N GLY A 125 0.62 2.78 -0.49
CA GLY A 125 -0.26 3.47 -1.43
C GLY A 125 0.45 3.86 -2.74
N LEU A 126 1.69 4.32 -2.66
CA LEU A 126 2.54 4.53 -3.84
C LEU A 126 2.74 3.21 -4.61
N LEU A 127 3.10 2.14 -3.90
CA LEU A 127 3.29 0.81 -4.50
C LEU A 127 2.00 0.26 -5.11
N THR A 128 0.85 0.54 -4.50
CA THR A 128 -0.48 0.22 -5.05
C THR A 128 -0.75 0.99 -6.35
N ALA A 129 -0.43 2.27 -6.40
CA ALA A 129 -0.57 3.07 -7.62
C ALA A 129 0.40 2.60 -8.72
N TRP A 130 1.62 2.24 -8.35
CA TRP A 130 2.60 1.63 -9.25
C TRP A 130 2.10 0.29 -9.82
N ALA A 131 1.49 -0.54 -8.97
CA ALA A 131 0.85 -1.79 -9.40
C ALA A 131 -0.33 -1.52 -10.33
N ALA A 132 -1.17 -0.53 -10.03
CA ALA A 132 -2.31 -0.14 -10.86
C ALA A 132 -1.89 0.27 -12.28
N GLN A 133 -0.74 0.94 -12.42
CA GLN A 133 -0.21 1.35 -13.73
C GLN A 133 0.18 0.15 -14.58
N ARG A 134 0.70 -0.94 -13.99
CA ARG A 134 1.40 -2.01 -14.71
C ARG A 134 0.68 -3.35 -14.76
N PHE A 135 -0.23 -3.62 -13.82
CA PHE A 135 -0.88 -4.93 -13.70
C PHE A 135 -2.38 -4.85 -13.99
N ALA A 136 -2.85 -5.73 -14.85
CA ALA A 136 -4.28 -5.98 -15.03
C ALA A 136 -4.80 -6.69 -13.76
N ILE A 137 -5.25 -5.88 -12.79
CA ILE A 137 -5.93 -6.26 -11.55
C ILE A 137 -7.33 -5.66 -11.55
N ASP A 138 -8.23 -6.21 -10.76
CA ASP A 138 -9.63 -5.76 -10.79
C ASP A 138 -9.80 -4.41 -10.11
N ARG A 139 -9.08 -4.18 -9.00
CA ARG A 139 -9.17 -2.92 -8.25
C ARG A 139 -7.84 -2.53 -7.62
N ALA A 140 -7.54 -1.25 -7.63
CA ALA A 140 -6.44 -0.65 -6.88
C ALA A 140 -6.96 0.47 -5.99
N VAL A 141 -6.53 0.47 -4.72
CA VAL A 141 -6.93 1.49 -3.73
C VAL A 141 -5.69 2.10 -3.07
N PRO A 142 -5.03 3.08 -3.70
CA PRO A 142 -3.97 3.86 -3.09
C PRO A 142 -4.52 4.76 -1.98
N ILE A 143 -4.18 4.50 -0.72
CA ILE A 143 -4.66 5.24 0.46
C ILE A 143 -3.58 6.22 0.91
N ALA A 144 -3.87 7.52 0.88
CA ALA A 144 -2.92 8.60 1.18
C ALA A 144 -1.51 8.33 0.60
N PRO A 145 -1.40 8.04 -0.72
CA PRO A 145 -0.19 7.56 -1.34
C PRO A 145 0.95 8.57 -1.25
N PHE A 146 2.16 8.08 -1.01
CA PHE A 146 3.37 8.91 -0.98
C PHE A 146 3.83 9.28 -2.40
N PHE A 147 3.38 10.41 -2.91
CA PHE A 147 3.85 11.00 -4.17
C PHE A 147 4.72 12.25 -3.96
N GLY A 148 5.08 12.54 -2.74
CA GLY A 148 5.87 13.66 -2.31
C GLY A 148 5.50 14.11 -0.89
N ILE A 149 6.34 14.94 -0.30
CA ILE A 149 6.14 15.51 1.03
C ILE A 149 5.24 16.75 0.92
N SER A 150 4.28 16.93 1.82
CA SER A 150 3.24 17.97 1.75
C SER A 150 3.77 19.41 1.60
N TRP A 151 4.91 19.72 2.22
CA TRP A 151 5.51 21.06 2.24
C TRP A 151 6.61 21.29 1.20
N ILE A 152 6.97 20.26 0.39
CA ILE A 152 7.95 20.40 -0.70
C ILE A 152 7.21 20.42 -2.04
N PRO A 153 7.36 21.47 -2.86
CA PRO A 153 6.80 21.49 -4.21
C PRO A 153 7.29 20.29 -5.04
N ASN A 154 6.38 19.60 -5.71
CA ASN A 154 6.68 18.37 -6.47
C ASN A 154 7.83 18.53 -7.46
N ARG A 155 7.95 19.71 -8.12
CA ARG A 155 9.05 20.00 -9.05
C ARG A 155 10.44 19.91 -8.43
N LEU A 156 10.56 20.08 -7.10
CA LEU A 156 11.83 20.02 -6.37
C LEU A 156 12.13 18.64 -5.80
N MET A 157 11.14 17.74 -5.75
CA MET A 157 11.33 16.44 -5.12
C MET A 157 12.34 15.57 -5.86
N GLY A 158 12.40 15.62 -7.20
CA GLY A 158 13.40 14.91 -7.98
C GLY A 158 14.83 15.32 -7.63
N PRO A 159 15.20 16.60 -7.78
CA PRO A 159 16.50 17.12 -7.34
C PRO A 159 16.81 16.83 -5.87
N VAL A 160 15.81 16.90 -4.98
CA VAL A 160 15.98 16.56 -3.56
C VAL A 160 16.29 15.08 -3.37
N ALA A 161 15.55 14.19 -4.02
CA ALA A 161 15.79 12.74 -3.93
C ALA A 161 17.19 12.36 -4.44
N GLU A 162 17.60 12.90 -5.60
CA GLU A 162 18.94 12.70 -6.16
C GLU A 162 20.04 13.21 -5.20
N ARG A 163 19.82 14.37 -4.60
CA ARG A 163 20.76 14.91 -3.61
C ARG A 163 20.84 14.01 -2.37
N LEU A 164 19.72 13.53 -1.87
CA LEU A 164 19.68 12.64 -0.71
C LEU A 164 20.45 11.33 -0.95
N LEU A 165 20.38 10.77 -2.15
CA LEU A 165 21.10 9.54 -2.50
C LEU A 165 22.62 9.73 -2.66
N ARG A 166 23.09 10.98 -2.82
CA ARG A 166 24.53 11.31 -2.94
C ARG A 166 25.20 11.63 -1.61
N VAL A 167 24.44 11.82 -0.55
CA VAL A 167 24.96 12.12 0.79
C VAL A 167 24.72 10.93 1.72
N PRO A 168 25.49 10.80 2.82
CA PRO A 168 25.25 9.71 3.78
C PRO A 168 23.82 9.70 4.29
N ASN A 169 23.26 8.49 4.45
CA ASN A 169 21.92 8.31 4.98
C ASN A 169 21.79 8.94 6.37
N ARG A 170 20.62 9.52 6.64
CA ARG A 170 20.24 10.02 7.95
C ARG A 170 18.90 9.42 8.36
N PHE A 171 18.75 9.17 9.66
CA PHE A 171 17.49 8.75 10.25
C PHE A 171 16.78 9.94 10.89
N HIS A 172 15.52 10.13 10.55
CA HIS A 172 14.64 11.13 11.12
C HIS A 172 13.53 10.47 11.93
N TRP A 173 13.26 11.01 13.12
CA TRP A 173 12.20 10.54 13.99
C TRP A 173 10.86 11.07 13.51
N TRP A 174 9.83 10.22 13.51
CA TRP A 174 8.46 10.66 13.25
C TRP A 174 7.99 11.70 14.27
N ASN A 175 8.37 11.53 15.53
CA ASN A 175 8.21 12.53 16.57
C ASN A 175 9.58 13.00 17.04
N PRO A 176 10.07 14.16 16.56
CA PRO A 176 11.42 14.65 16.90
C PRO A 176 11.53 15.13 18.36
N ILE A 177 10.40 15.44 19.02
CA ILE A 177 10.37 15.93 20.41
C ILE A 177 10.45 14.76 21.38
N LEU A 178 9.56 13.80 21.26
CA LEU A 178 9.48 12.66 22.18
C LEU A 178 10.56 11.61 21.92
N ARG A 179 11.04 11.50 20.67
CA ARG A 179 12.04 10.51 20.23
C ARG A 179 11.81 9.14 20.85
N GLU A 180 10.56 8.69 20.80
CA GLU A 180 10.15 7.42 21.40
C GLU A 180 10.99 6.29 20.80
N ARG A 181 11.88 5.71 21.62
CA ARG A 181 12.69 4.55 21.21
C ARG A 181 11.88 3.26 21.14
N ARG A 182 10.71 3.26 21.78
CA ARG A 182 9.78 2.15 21.63
C ARG A 182 9.09 2.32 20.28
N SER A 183 9.13 1.28 19.46
CA SER A 183 8.31 1.23 18.27
C SER A 183 6.86 1.50 18.68
N SER A 184 6.10 2.23 17.86
CA SER A 184 4.68 1.99 17.84
C SER A 184 4.53 0.48 17.67
N ALA A 185 3.54 -0.18 18.29
CA ALA A 185 3.37 -1.63 18.15
C ALA A 185 3.30 -2.09 16.67
N THR A 186 3.28 -1.17 15.72
CA THR A 186 3.16 -1.40 14.27
C THR A 186 4.39 -1.03 13.45
N GLY A 187 5.51 -0.55 14.02
CA GLY A 187 6.65 -0.19 13.17
C GLY A 187 7.79 0.56 13.86
N TYR A 188 8.70 1.09 13.05
CA TYR A 188 9.87 1.83 13.52
C TYR A 188 9.53 3.28 13.91
N PRO A 189 10.18 3.86 14.93
CA PRO A 189 9.96 5.24 15.35
C PRO A 189 10.62 6.27 14.43
N ARG A 190 11.39 5.81 13.43
CA ARG A 190 12.17 6.65 12.53
C ARG A 190 12.19 6.09 11.10
N TYR A 191 12.49 6.95 10.14
CA TYR A 191 12.68 6.59 8.73
C TYR A 191 14.06 7.02 8.23
N ALA A 192 14.52 6.38 7.15
CA ALA A 192 15.79 6.66 6.50
C ALA A 192 15.60 7.62 5.32
N THR A 193 16.50 8.59 5.14
CA THR A 193 16.44 9.53 4.00
C THR A 193 16.61 8.82 2.65
N HIS A 194 17.43 7.76 2.59
CA HIS A 194 17.61 6.98 1.38
C HIS A 194 16.35 6.21 1.02
N ALA A 195 15.64 5.59 2.00
CA ALA A 195 14.36 4.93 1.76
C ALA A 195 13.32 5.89 1.18
N LEU A 196 13.25 7.12 1.72
CA LEU A 196 12.37 8.16 1.22
C LEU A 196 12.70 8.54 -0.23
N ALA A 197 13.98 8.70 -0.55
CA ALA A 197 14.45 9.05 -1.90
C ALA A 197 14.15 7.92 -2.90
N HIS A 198 14.33 6.65 -2.53
CA HIS A 198 13.97 5.50 -3.35
C HIS A 198 12.46 5.39 -3.59
N ALA A 199 11.64 5.62 -2.56
CA ALA A 199 10.19 5.68 -2.74
C ALA A 199 9.79 6.79 -3.72
N TYR A 200 10.46 7.96 -3.64
CA TYR A 200 10.16 9.05 -4.57
C TYR A 200 10.55 8.75 -6.02
N ARG A 201 11.62 7.97 -6.26
CA ARG A 201 11.95 7.50 -7.62
C ARG A 201 10.82 6.70 -8.23
N ILE A 202 10.23 5.77 -7.46
CA ILE A 202 9.05 5.02 -7.93
C ILE A 202 7.90 5.98 -8.28
N ALA A 203 7.68 7.02 -7.47
CA ALA A 203 6.64 8.01 -7.77
C ALA A 203 6.94 8.78 -9.07
N GLN A 204 8.19 9.16 -9.35
CA GLN A 204 8.55 9.83 -10.58
C GLN A 204 8.31 8.94 -11.81
N GLU A 205 8.81 7.71 -11.78
CA GLU A 205 8.59 6.72 -12.85
C GLU A 205 7.10 6.50 -13.11
N LEU A 206 6.30 6.37 -12.04
CA LEU A 206 4.85 6.24 -12.14
C LEU A 206 4.21 7.45 -12.85
N PHE A 207 4.61 8.68 -12.47
CA PHE A 207 4.05 9.88 -13.11
C PHE A 207 4.45 10.02 -14.56
N ASP A 208 5.66 9.58 -14.94
CA ASP A 208 6.11 9.61 -16.31
C ASP A 208 5.31 8.62 -17.17
N GLU A 209 5.17 7.37 -16.72
CA GLU A 209 4.35 6.37 -17.40
C GLU A 209 2.87 6.74 -17.49
N ALA A 210 2.31 7.29 -16.39
CA ALA A 210 0.89 7.67 -16.34
C ALA A 210 0.54 8.79 -17.35
N ARG A 211 1.48 9.65 -17.74
CA ARG A 211 1.24 10.68 -18.77
C ARG A 211 1.02 10.08 -20.14
N GLU A 212 1.64 8.95 -20.42
CA GLU A 212 1.64 8.30 -21.71
C GLU A 212 0.60 7.18 -21.81
N ASN A 213 0.32 6.52 -20.69
CA ASN A 213 -0.48 5.30 -20.65
C ASN A 213 -1.57 5.34 -19.59
N ALA A 214 -2.72 4.76 -19.92
CA ALA A 214 -3.78 4.45 -18.94
C ALA A 214 -3.26 3.47 -17.88
N PRO A 215 -3.84 3.48 -16.66
CA PRO A 215 -3.58 2.41 -15.70
C PRO A 215 -4.10 1.07 -16.26
N ALA A 216 -3.36 0.00 -15.99
CA ALA A 216 -3.74 -1.36 -16.39
C ALA A 216 -4.84 -1.95 -15.47
N ALA A 217 -4.99 -1.43 -14.25
CA ALA A 217 -6.04 -1.82 -13.33
C ALA A 217 -7.43 -1.41 -13.87
N ARG A 218 -8.44 -2.28 -13.69
CA ARG A 218 -9.81 -2.02 -14.18
C ARG A 218 -10.49 -0.87 -13.46
N HIS A 219 -10.29 -0.78 -12.14
CA HIS A 219 -10.83 0.29 -11.29
C HIS A 219 -9.75 0.82 -10.35
N VAL A 220 -9.66 2.12 -10.23
CA VAL A 220 -8.74 2.78 -9.29
C VAL A 220 -9.50 3.77 -8.43
N THR A 221 -9.45 3.61 -7.11
CA THR A 221 -10.00 4.57 -6.16
C THR A 221 -8.87 5.16 -5.32
N LEU A 222 -8.40 6.36 -5.70
CA LEU A 222 -7.44 7.11 -4.89
C LEU A 222 -8.14 7.66 -3.65
N VAL A 223 -7.62 7.35 -2.46
CA VAL A 223 -8.17 7.84 -1.19
C VAL A 223 -7.22 8.88 -0.61
N ALA A 224 -7.73 10.08 -0.36
CA ALA A 224 -7.00 11.18 0.26
C ALA A 224 -7.64 11.60 1.59
N ASN A 225 -6.83 12.00 2.58
CA ASN A 225 -7.31 12.67 3.78
C ASN A 225 -7.29 14.18 3.55
N ALA A 226 -8.42 14.87 3.72
CA ALA A 226 -8.49 16.33 3.57
C ALA A 226 -7.53 17.06 4.52
N MET A 227 -7.30 16.50 5.72
CA MET A 227 -6.44 17.04 6.77
C MET A 227 -5.05 16.34 6.80
N GLU A 228 -4.50 16.02 5.62
CA GLU A 228 -3.21 15.37 5.46
C GLU A 228 -2.04 16.31 5.80
N VAL A 229 -1.04 15.79 6.50
CA VAL A 229 0.12 16.58 6.97
C VAL A 229 1.47 16.08 6.49
N ALA A 230 1.55 14.83 5.99
CA ALA A 230 2.81 14.21 5.61
C ALA A 230 2.99 14.11 4.10
N VAL A 231 1.95 13.69 3.36
CA VAL A 231 2.01 13.48 1.92
C VAL A 231 1.31 14.60 1.15
N ASN A 232 1.68 14.77 -0.10
CA ASN A 232 1.22 15.87 -0.93
C ASN A 232 -0.12 15.55 -1.63
N ASN A 233 -1.23 16.06 -1.10
CA ASN A 233 -2.56 15.91 -1.69
C ASN A 233 -2.69 16.48 -3.12
N PHE A 234 -1.89 17.51 -3.48
CA PHE A 234 -1.88 18.02 -4.85
C PHE A 234 -1.32 16.99 -5.83
N ALA A 235 -0.32 16.22 -5.39
CA ALA A 235 0.21 15.14 -6.22
C ALA A 235 -0.81 14.00 -6.41
N ILE A 236 -1.61 13.69 -5.39
CA ILE A 236 -2.69 12.71 -5.50
C ILE A 236 -3.71 13.16 -6.54
N ARG A 237 -4.20 14.41 -6.44
CA ARG A 237 -5.11 14.99 -7.44
C ARG A 237 -4.50 15.02 -8.83
N LYS A 238 -3.22 15.38 -8.95
CA LYS A 238 -2.53 15.41 -10.24
C LYS A 238 -2.49 14.03 -10.91
N LEU A 239 -2.19 12.96 -10.17
CA LEU A 239 -2.21 11.61 -10.73
C LEU A 239 -3.63 11.20 -11.15
N HIS A 240 -4.62 11.47 -10.29
CA HIS A 240 -6.02 11.26 -10.62
C HIS A 240 -6.40 11.93 -11.94
N ASP A 241 -6.06 13.23 -12.12
CA ASP A 241 -6.42 14.00 -13.32
C ASP A 241 -5.66 13.48 -14.57
N ILE A 242 -4.43 12.99 -14.39
CA ILE A 242 -3.67 12.35 -15.48
C ILE A 242 -4.38 11.07 -15.92
N TRP A 243 -4.69 10.17 -15.02
CA TRP A 243 -5.34 8.90 -15.33
C TRP A 243 -6.75 9.08 -15.89
N ARG A 244 -7.53 10.03 -15.35
CA ARG A 244 -8.87 10.33 -15.86
C ARG A 244 -8.91 10.83 -17.30
N ARG A 245 -7.83 11.39 -17.80
CA ARG A 245 -7.74 11.75 -19.24
C ARG A 245 -7.71 10.53 -20.15
N HIS A 246 -7.20 9.40 -19.66
CA HIS A 246 -7.17 8.14 -20.38
C HIS A 246 -8.46 7.34 -20.19
N VAL A 247 -8.94 7.23 -18.93
CA VAL A 247 -10.04 6.34 -18.53
C VAL A 247 -10.96 7.04 -17.51
N PRO A 248 -11.83 7.96 -17.95
CA PRO A 248 -12.58 8.85 -17.06
C PRO A 248 -13.56 8.14 -16.12
N GLU A 249 -14.06 6.96 -16.50
CA GLU A 249 -15.11 6.25 -15.77
C GLU A 249 -14.59 5.26 -14.72
N THR A 250 -13.31 4.92 -14.77
CA THR A 250 -12.74 3.86 -13.93
C THR A 250 -11.76 4.36 -12.87
N VAL A 251 -11.49 5.66 -12.85
CA VAL A 251 -10.60 6.32 -11.89
C VAL A 251 -11.36 7.33 -11.05
N GLU A 252 -11.38 7.11 -9.76
CA GLU A 252 -12.09 7.90 -8.76
C GLU A 252 -11.13 8.50 -7.73
N LEU A 253 -11.52 9.66 -7.17
CA LEU A 253 -10.86 10.29 -6.03
C LEU A 253 -11.85 10.43 -4.87
N SER A 254 -11.63 9.67 -3.82
CA SER A 254 -12.35 9.77 -2.54
C SER A 254 -11.56 10.65 -1.57
N VAL A 255 -12.13 11.78 -1.18
CA VAL A 255 -11.52 12.70 -0.21
C VAL A 255 -12.24 12.58 1.12
N LEU A 256 -11.60 11.99 2.10
CA LEU A 256 -12.13 11.81 3.45
C LEU A 256 -12.09 13.15 4.19
N THR A 257 -13.25 13.62 4.62
CA THR A 257 -13.44 14.83 5.43
C THR A 257 -13.80 14.49 6.87
N GLY A 258 -13.69 15.46 7.80
CA GLY A 258 -14.03 15.24 9.21
C GLY A 258 -13.03 14.37 9.99
N LEU A 259 -11.90 14.00 9.39
CA LEU A 259 -10.78 13.38 10.08
C LEU A 259 -9.89 14.48 10.69
N PRO A 260 -9.27 14.25 11.85
CA PRO A 260 -8.30 15.19 12.41
C PRO A 260 -6.98 15.19 11.62
N LEU A 261 -6.13 16.18 11.92
CA LEU A 261 -4.78 16.28 11.38
C LEU A 261 -3.99 15.01 11.69
N SER A 262 -3.90 14.10 10.74
CA SER A 262 -3.17 12.84 10.88
C SER A 262 -2.85 12.27 9.52
N HIS A 263 -1.66 11.69 9.40
CA HIS A 263 -1.32 10.88 8.24
C HIS A 263 -1.87 9.47 8.37
N ASP A 264 -1.61 8.78 9.50
CA ASP A 264 -2.04 7.38 9.69
C ASP A 264 -3.53 7.30 10.02
N ILE A 265 -4.31 6.89 9.00
CA ILE A 265 -5.77 6.68 9.07
C ILE A 265 -6.15 5.18 8.99
N VAL A 266 -5.16 4.27 9.05
CA VAL A 266 -5.36 2.83 8.87
C VAL A 266 -5.10 2.04 10.15
N SER A 267 -4.08 2.44 10.92
CA SER A 267 -3.59 1.66 12.08
C SER A 267 -4.63 1.47 13.17
N PRO A 268 -4.88 0.23 13.62
CA PRO A 268 -5.84 -0.07 14.69
C PRO A 268 -5.46 0.56 16.04
N LEU A 269 -4.20 0.88 16.26
CA LEU A 269 -3.74 1.56 17.47
C LEU A 269 -4.17 3.03 17.54
N ARG A 270 -4.54 3.62 16.42
CA ARG A 270 -5.13 4.95 16.33
C ARG A 270 -6.64 4.89 16.12
N TRP A 271 -7.29 3.92 16.75
CA TRP A 271 -8.70 3.57 16.52
C TRP A 271 -9.67 4.77 16.56
N ARG A 272 -9.45 5.76 17.41
CA ARG A 272 -10.30 6.96 17.42
C ARG A 272 -10.29 7.71 16.09
N LEU A 273 -9.21 7.61 15.30
CA LEU A 273 -9.02 8.22 14.00
C LEU A 273 -9.33 7.23 12.88
N ALA A 274 -8.70 6.08 12.93
CA ALA A 274 -8.86 4.99 11.96
C ALA A 274 -10.29 4.45 11.96
N GLY A 275 -10.98 4.42 13.11
CA GLY A 275 -12.37 3.99 13.20
C GLY A 275 -13.34 4.82 12.37
N ARG A 276 -13.06 6.12 12.16
CA ARG A 276 -13.86 6.98 11.27
C ARG A 276 -13.54 6.76 9.79
N ALA A 277 -12.28 6.49 9.47
CA ALA A 277 -11.87 6.21 8.10
C ALA A 277 -12.22 4.78 7.66
N HIS A 278 -12.25 3.84 8.60
CA HIS A 278 -12.35 2.41 8.34
C HIS A 278 -13.54 1.99 7.45
N PRO A 279 -14.79 2.45 7.68
CA PRO A 279 -15.90 2.11 6.76
C PRO A 279 -15.64 2.58 5.34
N HIS A 280 -15.14 3.80 5.16
CA HIS A 280 -14.83 4.35 3.84
C HIS A 280 -13.70 3.58 3.14
N LEU A 281 -12.70 3.11 3.90
CA LEU A 281 -11.64 2.27 3.36
C LEU A 281 -12.16 0.90 2.94
N LEU A 282 -13.04 0.30 3.74
CA LEU A 282 -13.69 -0.95 3.38
C LEU A 282 -14.54 -0.79 2.12
N ASP A 283 -15.34 0.27 2.01
CA ASP A 283 -16.18 0.52 0.83
C ASP A 283 -15.34 0.82 -0.42
N ALA A 284 -14.19 1.49 -0.28
CA ALA A 284 -13.27 1.70 -1.40
C ALA A 284 -12.65 0.38 -1.90
N ILE A 285 -12.31 -0.54 -0.98
CA ILE A 285 -11.70 -1.84 -1.30
C ILE A 285 -12.75 -2.84 -1.80
N ASP A 286 -13.91 -2.89 -1.15
CA ASP A 286 -15.03 -3.79 -1.41
C ASP A 286 -16.32 -2.97 -1.53
N PRO A 287 -16.53 -2.26 -2.65
CA PRO A 287 -17.71 -1.44 -2.83
C PRO A 287 -18.97 -2.30 -2.80
N PRO A 288 -20.07 -1.78 -2.21
CA PRO A 288 -21.35 -2.47 -2.23
C PRO A 288 -21.75 -2.76 -3.67
N GLN A 289 -22.20 -4.00 -3.93
CA GLN A 289 -22.71 -4.36 -5.25
C GLN A 289 -23.95 -3.50 -5.52
N PRO A 290 -24.11 -2.98 -6.75
CA PRO A 290 -25.37 -2.34 -7.11
C PRO A 290 -26.51 -3.36 -6.86
N VAL A 291 -27.52 -2.91 -6.11
CA VAL A 291 -28.73 -3.72 -5.92
C VAL A 291 -29.34 -3.84 -7.31
N GLU A 292 -29.30 -5.04 -7.92
CA GLU A 292 -30.09 -5.32 -9.10
C GLU A 292 -31.56 -5.16 -8.69
N THR A 293 -32.14 -4.03 -9.00
CA THR A 293 -33.60 -3.85 -8.94
C THR A 293 -34.14 -4.80 -10.00
N ALA A 294 -34.56 -5.99 -9.55
CA ALA A 294 -35.35 -6.89 -10.38
C ALA A 294 -36.65 -6.14 -10.72
N TYR A 295 -36.67 -5.49 -11.87
CA TYR A 295 -37.92 -5.12 -12.50
C TYR A 295 -38.54 -6.41 -13.01
N SER A 296 -39.38 -7.03 -12.17
CA SER A 296 -40.35 -8.02 -12.64
C SER A 296 -41.34 -7.28 -13.56
N LEU A 297 -41.26 -7.57 -14.85
CA LEU A 297 -42.29 -7.27 -15.85
C LEU A 297 -43.50 -8.17 -15.63
#